data_d7be3a23893ab61cd11c7bdca9eed1fb
#
_entry.id   d7be3a23893ab61cd11c7bdca9eed1fb
#
_cell.length_a   1.000
_cell.length_b   1.000
_cell.length_c   1.000
_cell.angle_alpha   90.00
_cell.angle_beta   90.00
_cell.angle_gamma   90.00
#
_symmetry.space_group_name_H-M   'P 1'
#
loop_
_entity.id
_entity.type
_entity.pdbx_description
1 polymer ?
#
loop_
_entity_poly.entity_id
_entity_poly.type
_entity_poly.pdbx_seq_one_letter_code
_entity_poly.pdbx_strand_id
1 'polypeptide(L)'
;MDQELFNPQSSSVTSSRILYTPSTFARTSLLHLQEVGSLQAIHPHTSTRTNLTSFLCFVVLSGTGSLTYEGITYPLSEGDCVFIDCRKAYSHSTGYNGNGTLWSLQWCHFYAPSLPAIYEKYKERGGSPVFHPDAPAQFTTILTDLYSLASSSDYIRDMRINESLSSLLTLLMEQSWHPESKTVSRKRLELVEVKNYLDEHYAEKIVLDELAEKYYINKYYLTKIFKETYGSTISNYLIAMRITKAKQLLRFTDMTVDEIGSAVGMSDANYFSRMFRKVEGISPREYRKQW
;
A
#
# COMPACT_ATOMS: atom_id res chain seq x y z
N MET A 1 -8.49 31.04 -21.08
CA MET A 1 -8.36 32.33 -20.38
C MET A 1 -8.36 32.13 -18.86
N ASP A 2 -7.68 31.08 -18.34
CA ASP A 2 -7.73 30.69 -16.91
C ASP A 2 -6.35 30.32 -16.30
N GLN A 3 -5.25 30.60 -17.00
CA GLN A 3 -3.91 30.36 -16.48
C GLN A 3 -3.36 31.49 -15.58
N GLU A 4 -3.98 32.66 -15.56
CA GLU A 4 -3.46 33.80 -14.79
C GLU A 4 -4.02 33.93 -13.37
N LEU A 5 -5.10 33.23 -13.02
CA LEU A 5 -5.74 33.33 -11.70
C LEU A 5 -4.99 32.56 -10.58
N PHE A 6 -4.08 31.65 -10.92
CA PHE A 6 -3.38 30.81 -9.95
C PHE A 6 -1.86 30.83 -10.09
N ASN A 7 -1.31 31.88 -10.68
CA ASN A 7 0.10 32.17 -10.59
C ASN A 7 0.32 33.28 -9.53
N PRO A 8 0.31 32.97 -8.22
CA PRO A 8 1.02 33.87 -7.34
C PRO A 8 2.46 33.76 -7.86
N GLN A 9 3.01 34.82 -8.37
CA GLN A 9 4.43 34.99 -8.57
C GLN A 9 5.12 34.82 -7.20
N SER A 10 5.17 33.58 -6.70
CA SER A 10 6.18 33.19 -5.75
C SER A 10 7.45 33.24 -6.56
N SER A 11 8.22 34.31 -6.38
CA SER A 11 9.53 34.51 -7.01
C SER A 11 10.50 33.34 -6.80
N SER A 12 10.09 32.28 -6.12
CA SER A 12 10.93 31.19 -5.67
C SER A 12 10.76 29.88 -6.46
N VAL A 13 9.62 29.66 -7.14
CA VAL A 13 9.37 28.42 -7.87
C VAL A 13 8.57 28.64 -9.15
N THR A 14 8.91 27.87 -10.19
CA THR A 14 8.04 27.65 -11.36
C THR A 14 7.28 26.34 -11.14
N SER A 15 5.96 26.36 -11.32
CA SER A 15 5.16 25.13 -11.12
C SER A 15 4.08 24.99 -12.19
N SER A 16 3.82 23.74 -12.56
CA SER A 16 2.66 23.34 -13.35
C SER A 16 1.82 22.42 -12.48
N ARG A 17 0.54 22.76 -12.24
CA ARG A 17 -0.33 21.99 -11.35
C ARG A 17 -1.76 21.97 -11.84
N ILE A 18 -2.45 20.89 -11.48
CA ILE A 18 -3.88 20.73 -11.70
C ILE A 18 -4.53 20.46 -10.34
N LEU A 19 -5.43 21.35 -9.95
CA LEU A 19 -6.36 21.10 -8.84
C LEU A 19 -7.51 20.28 -9.41
N TYR A 20 -7.78 19.12 -8.82
CA TYR A 20 -8.77 18.19 -9.31
C TYR A 20 -9.97 18.09 -8.36
N THR A 21 -11.16 18.17 -8.90
CA THR A 21 -12.39 17.97 -8.15
C THR A 21 -13.03 16.65 -8.56
N PRO A 22 -12.87 15.57 -7.76
CA PRO A 22 -13.46 14.27 -8.07
C PRO A 22 -14.98 14.29 -7.93
N SER A 23 -15.67 13.40 -8.65
CA SER A 23 -17.11 13.20 -8.51
C SER A 23 -17.48 12.75 -7.08
N THR A 24 -18.76 12.88 -6.71
CA THR A 24 -19.26 12.40 -5.42
C THR A 24 -19.01 10.90 -5.27
N PHE A 25 -19.23 10.12 -6.34
CA PHE A 25 -18.94 8.68 -6.37
C PHE A 25 -17.46 8.41 -6.08
N ALA A 26 -16.54 9.10 -6.76
CA ALA A 26 -15.12 8.91 -6.56
C ALA A 26 -14.68 9.23 -5.11
N ARG A 27 -15.22 10.30 -4.53
CA ARG A 27 -14.89 10.69 -3.13
C ARG A 27 -15.28 9.63 -2.10
N THR A 28 -16.38 8.92 -2.33
CA THR A 28 -16.91 7.93 -1.36
C THR A 28 -16.40 6.51 -1.59
N SER A 29 -16.00 6.17 -2.82
CA SER A 29 -15.83 4.79 -3.24
C SER A 29 -14.47 4.46 -3.85
N LEU A 30 -13.70 5.48 -4.29
CA LEU A 30 -12.46 5.29 -5.04
C LEU A 30 -11.27 5.99 -4.35
N LEU A 31 -10.07 5.57 -4.73
CA LEU A 31 -8.92 6.44 -4.62
C LEU A 31 -9.13 7.61 -5.57
N HIS A 32 -9.01 8.83 -5.07
CA HIS A 32 -9.26 10.01 -5.87
C HIS A 32 -8.15 11.05 -5.70
N LEU A 33 -7.83 11.67 -6.81
CA LEU A 33 -6.85 12.74 -6.89
C LEU A 33 -7.45 14.03 -6.31
N GLN A 34 -6.61 14.85 -5.71
CA GLN A 34 -6.95 16.21 -5.26
C GLN A 34 -6.08 17.24 -5.97
N GLU A 35 -4.82 16.94 -6.16
CA GLU A 35 -3.85 17.78 -6.86
C GLU A 35 -2.74 16.93 -7.46
N VAL A 36 -2.24 17.32 -8.61
CA VAL A 36 -1.04 16.74 -9.22
C VAL A 36 -0.25 17.85 -9.90
N GLY A 37 1.07 17.75 -9.89
CA GLY A 37 1.90 18.75 -10.53
C GLY A 37 3.38 18.47 -10.50
N SER A 38 4.12 19.43 -11.05
CA SER A 38 5.58 19.50 -11.00
C SER A 38 6.01 20.91 -10.61
N LEU A 39 7.15 21.02 -9.95
CA LEU A 39 7.78 22.29 -9.67
C LEU A 39 9.30 22.23 -9.93
N GLN A 40 9.84 23.38 -10.25
CA GLN A 40 11.26 23.65 -10.25
C GLN A 40 11.53 24.86 -9.37
N ALA A 41 12.38 24.72 -8.39
CA ALA A 41 12.81 25.83 -7.55
C ALA A 41 13.74 26.75 -8.33
N ILE A 42 13.50 28.07 -8.22
CA ILE A 42 14.33 29.12 -8.78
C ILE A 42 15.17 29.77 -7.66
N HIS A 43 14.60 29.81 -6.46
CA HIS A 43 15.27 30.27 -5.25
C HIS A 43 15.01 29.30 -4.09
N PRO A 44 15.84 29.30 -3.04
CA PRO A 44 15.55 28.55 -1.83
C PRO A 44 14.15 28.89 -1.28
N HIS A 45 13.34 27.87 -0.99
CA HIS A 45 12.02 28.06 -0.41
C HIS A 45 11.66 26.94 0.53
N THR A 46 10.75 27.24 1.45
CA THR A 46 10.13 26.27 2.36
C THR A 46 8.63 26.32 2.20
N SER A 47 8.02 25.16 2.09
CA SER A 47 6.57 25.01 2.08
C SER A 47 6.15 24.24 3.34
N THR A 48 5.29 24.84 4.16
CA THR A 48 4.77 24.24 5.39
C THR A 48 3.28 23.99 5.26
N ARG A 49 2.81 22.81 5.68
CA ARG A 49 1.42 22.40 5.66
C ARG A 49 1.07 21.67 6.94
N THR A 50 -0.20 21.73 7.30
CA THR A 50 -0.73 21.01 8.45
C THR A 50 -2.21 20.70 8.23
N ASN A 51 -2.66 19.58 8.77
CA ASN A 51 -4.08 19.19 8.85
C ASN A 51 -4.82 19.15 7.50
N LEU A 52 -4.15 18.66 6.45
CA LEU A 52 -4.79 18.41 5.16
C LEU A 52 -5.35 16.99 5.14
N THR A 53 -6.63 16.85 4.75
CA THR A 53 -7.24 15.53 4.53
C THR A 53 -6.77 14.97 3.20
N SER A 54 -5.49 14.56 3.15
CA SER A 54 -4.82 14.05 1.97
C SER A 54 -3.61 13.22 2.34
N PHE A 55 -3.11 12.44 1.39
CA PHE A 55 -1.78 11.83 1.40
C PHE A 55 -0.97 12.44 0.26
N LEU A 56 0.30 12.65 0.51
CA LEU A 56 1.25 13.21 -0.44
C LEU A 56 2.24 12.14 -0.88
N CYS A 57 2.36 11.96 -2.19
CA CYS A 57 3.50 11.29 -2.79
C CYS A 57 4.24 12.29 -3.68
N PHE A 58 5.56 12.38 -3.52
CA PHE A 58 6.40 13.13 -4.45
C PHE A 58 7.74 12.45 -4.71
N VAL A 59 8.33 12.79 -5.85
CA VAL A 59 9.65 12.31 -6.28
C VAL A 59 10.54 13.50 -6.55
N VAL A 60 11.77 13.45 -6.07
CA VAL A 60 12.81 14.44 -6.40
C VAL A 60 13.40 14.08 -7.76
N LEU A 61 13.20 14.94 -8.75
CA LEU A 61 13.66 14.73 -10.13
C LEU A 61 15.12 15.17 -10.30
N SER A 62 15.53 16.20 -9.56
CA SER A 62 16.90 16.71 -9.54
C SER A 62 17.12 17.59 -8.32
N GLY A 63 18.38 17.80 -7.94
CA GLY A 63 18.74 18.66 -6.84
C GLY A 63 18.61 18.02 -5.47
N THR A 64 18.60 18.85 -4.43
CA THR A 64 18.55 18.41 -3.03
C THR A 64 17.61 19.25 -2.20
N GLY A 65 17.14 18.68 -1.09
CA GLY A 65 16.26 19.34 -0.15
C GLY A 65 16.10 18.59 1.15
N SER A 66 15.03 18.89 1.86
CA SER A 66 14.67 18.17 3.08
C SER A 66 13.17 18.10 3.28
N LEU A 67 12.71 17.06 3.96
CA LEU A 67 11.38 16.91 4.52
C LEU A 67 11.48 16.90 6.04
N THR A 68 10.74 17.78 6.72
CA THR A 68 10.50 17.64 8.17
C THR A 68 9.09 17.08 8.37
N TYR A 69 8.99 15.92 9.00
CA TYR A 69 7.75 15.20 9.22
C TYR A 69 7.74 14.54 10.61
N GLU A 70 6.69 14.76 11.40
CA GLU A 70 6.57 14.27 12.78
C GLU A 70 7.81 14.59 13.66
N GLY A 71 8.41 15.77 13.47
CA GLY A 71 9.57 16.25 14.22
C GLY A 71 10.92 15.72 13.75
N ILE A 72 10.96 14.87 12.74
CA ILE A 72 12.18 14.32 12.16
C ILE A 72 12.45 15.00 10.82
N THR A 73 13.70 15.41 10.60
CA THR A 73 14.15 15.98 9.33
C THR A 73 14.92 14.95 8.52
N TYR A 74 14.42 14.68 7.32
CA TYR A 74 14.98 13.75 6.35
C TYR A 74 15.66 14.54 5.23
N PRO A 75 16.95 14.33 4.96
CA PRO A 75 17.59 14.86 3.76
C PRO A 75 17.01 14.17 2.52
N LEU A 76 16.91 14.92 1.42
CA LEU A 76 16.37 14.43 0.15
C LEU A 76 17.34 14.76 -0.98
N SER A 77 17.50 13.83 -1.89
CA SER A 77 18.31 13.91 -3.10
C SER A 77 17.56 13.39 -4.32
N GLU A 78 18.12 13.57 -5.50
CA GLU A 78 17.59 13.04 -6.74
C GLU A 78 17.25 11.54 -6.63
N GLY A 79 16.07 11.15 -7.09
CA GLY A 79 15.54 9.80 -7.04
C GLY A 79 14.78 9.46 -5.75
N ASP A 80 14.92 10.24 -4.68
CA ASP A 80 14.20 10.00 -3.44
C ASP A 80 12.70 10.22 -3.61
N CYS A 81 11.94 9.33 -3.00
CA CYS A 81 10.49 9.37 -2.93
C CYS A 81 10.01 9.66 -1.51
N VAL A 82 8.92 10.39 -1.43
CA VAL A 82 8.23 10.69 -0.18
C VAL A 82 6.80 10.13 -0.23
N PHE A 83 6.35 9.50 0.87
CA PHE A 83 4.95 9.14 1.06
C PHE A 83 4.53 9.41 2.50
N ILE A 84 3.65 10.39 2.70
CA ILE A 84 3.24 10.87 4.03
C ILE A 84 1.73 11.11 4.15
N ASP A 85 1.25 11.05 5.38
CA ASP A 85 -0.10 11.46 5.80
C ASP A 85 -0.11 12.96 6.13
N CYS A 86 -0.72 13.77 5.29
CA CYS A 86 -0.77 15.22 5.42
C CYS A 86 -1.69 15.74 6.52
N ARG A 87 -2.42 14.88 7.22
CA ARG A 87 -3.13 15.24 8.44
C ARG A 87 -2.14 15.60 9.56
N LYS A 88 -0.93 15.10 9.48
CA LYS A 88 0.22 15.49 10.30
C LYS A 88 0.89 16.75 9.73
N ALA A 89 1.52 17.53 10.61
CA ALA A 89 2.30 18.67 10.19
C ALA A 89 3.57 18.22 9.44
N TYR A 90 3.85 18.87 8.33
CA TYR A 90 5.07 18.67 7.56
C TYR A 90 5.55 19.96 6.91
N SER A 91 6.83 20.01 6.63
CA SER A 91 7.43 21.03 5.78
C SER A 91 8.50 20.42 4.89
N HIS A 92 8.63 20.95 3.69
CA HIS A 92 9.70 20.58 2.78
C HIS A 92 10.41 21.85 2.28
N SER A 93 11.72 21.77 2.18
CA SER A 93 12.60 22.88 1.81
C SER A 93 13.56 22.45 0.72
N THR A 94 13.79 23.33 -0.26
CA THR A 94 14.85 23.13 -1.24
C THR A 94 16.18 23.63 -0.70
N GLY A 95 17.27 22.89 -0.95
CA GLY A 95 18.60 23.20 -0.47
C GLY A 95 18.78 22.94 1.01
N TYR A 96 19.15 21.71 1.39
CA TYR A 96 19.46 21.36 2.77
C TYR A 96 20.73 22.11 3.24
N ASN A 97 20.65 22.84 4.36
CA ASN A 97 21.75 23.63 4.95
C ASN A 97 22.37 24.71 4.04
N GLY A 98 21.65 25.21 3.05
CA GLY A 98 22.13 26.32 2.20
C GLY A 98 23.19 26.00 1.15
N ASN A 99 23.67 24.77 1.10
CA ASN A 99 24.75 24.33 0.19
C ASN A 99 24.27 23.35 -0.90
N GLY A 100 22.97 23.05 -0.99
CA GLY A 100 22.42 22.13 -1.97
C GLY A 100 22.02 22.82 -3.27
N THR A 101 21.97 22.04 -4.34
CA THR A 101 21.38 22.46 -5.61
C THR A 101 19.86 22.59 -5.47
N LEU A 102 19.27 23.61 -6.11
CA LEU A 102 17.82 23.78 -6.17
C LEU A 102 17.18 22.56 -6.83
N TRP A 103 16.09 22.09 -6.26
CA TRP A 103 15.43 20.87 -6.73
C TRP A 103 14.34 21.11 -7.75
N SER A 104 14.03 20.05 -8.49
CA SER A 104 12.75 19.88 -9.16
C SER A 104 12.07 18.61 -8.64
N LEU A 105 10.74 18.61 -8.59
CA LEU A 105 9.97 17.47 -8.13
C LEU A 105 8.62 17.36 -8.84
N GLN A 106 8.07 16.15 -8.85
CA GLN A 106 6.68 15.86 -9.21
C GLN A 106 5.94 15.32 -7.99
N TRP A 107 4.66 15.67 -7.86
CA TRP A 107 3.85 15.23 -6.72
C TRP A 107 2.40 14.95 -7.11
N CYS A 108 1.73 14.19 -6.25
CA CYS A 108 0.28 14.16 -6.18
C CYS A 108 -0.22 14.19 -4.72
N HIS A 109 -1.34 14.88 -4.53
CA HIS A 109 -2.17 14.76 -3.34
C HIS A 109 -3.40 13.93 -3.68
N PHE A 110 -3.68 12.90 -2.88
CA PHE A 110 -4.79 11.99 -3.10
C PHE A 110 -5.39 11.50 -1.79
N TYR A 111 -6.59 10.94 -1.88
CA TYR A 111 -7.28 10.43 -0.71
C TYR A 111 -8.25 9.30 -1.08
N ALA A 112 -8.64 8.50 -0.11
CA ALA A 112 -9.77 7.58 -0.08
C ALA A 112 -10.16 7.32 1.38
N PRO A 113 -11.41 6.95 1.69
CA PRO A 113 -11.79 6.55 3.05
C PRO A 113 -10.97 5.40 3.62
N SER A 114 -10.50 4.48 2.77
CA SER A 114 -9.63 3.34 3.13
C SER A 114 -8.15 3.68 3.29
N LEU A 115 -7.70 4.83 2.76
CA LEU A 115 -6.28 5.15 2.67
C LEU A 115 -5.57 5.29 4.04
N PRO A 116 -6.22 5.80 5.10
CA PRO A 116 -5.63 5.79 6.44
C PRO A 116 -5.23 4.39 6.93
N ALA A 117 -6.11 3.39 6.71
CA ALA A 117 -5.82 2.01 7.10
C ALA A 117 -4.72 1.38 6.22
N ILE A 118 -4.68 1.73 4.93
CA ILE A 118 -3.60 1.30 4.02
C ILE A 118 -2.25 1.91 4.46
N TYR A 119 -2.22 3.19 4.86
CA TYR A 119 -1.01 3.85 5.33
C TYR A 119 -0.49 3.27 6.66
N GLU A 120 -1.38 2.91 7.60
CA GLU A 120 -0.97 2.17 8.79
C GLU A 120 -0.34 0.82 8.43
N LYS A 121 -0.89 0.09 7.46
CA LYS A 121 -0.28 -1.14 6.93
C LYS A 121 1.09 -0.91 6.28
N TYR A 122 1.24 0.19 5.55
CA TYR A 122 2.52 0.61 5.00
C TYR A 122 3.58 0.78 6.11
N LYS A 123 3.24 1.50 7.19
CA LYS A 123 4.14 1.70 8.34
C LYS A 123 4.45 0.39 9.09
N GLU A 124 3.43 -0.44 9.35
CA GLU A 124 3.59 -1.74 10.00
C GLU A 124 4.55 -2.67 9.24
N ARG A 125 4.66 -2.52 7.93
CA ARG A 125 5.57 -3.27 7.06
C ARG A 125 6.96 -2.66 6.94
N GLY A 126 7.26 -1.63 7.68
CA GLY A 126 8.56 -0.95 7.67
C GLY A 126 8.65 0.21 6.67
N GLY A 127 7.52 0.65 6.10
CA GLY A 127 7.49 1.81 5.22
C GLY A 127 7.96 3.08 5.91
N SER A 128 8.89 3.78 5.27
CA SER A 128 9.47 5.04 5.73
C SER A 128 8.82 6.23 5.03
N PRO A 129 8.68 7.40 5.69
CA PRO A 129 8.22 8.63 5.04
C PRO A 129 9.08 9.03 3.84
N VAL A 130 10.36 8.67 3.85
CA VAL A 130 11.34 8.90 2.77
C VAL A 130 12.05 7.59 2.46
N PHE A 131 12.20 7.28 1.20
CA PHE A 131 12.92 6.10 0.72
C PHE A 131 13.49 6.33 -0.68
N HIS A 132 14.51 5.58 -1.05
CA HIS A 132 15.10 5.57 -2.39
C HIS A 132 14.65 4.31 -3.12
N PRO A 133 13.74 4.38 -4.10
CA PRO A 133 13.26 3.21 -4.83
C PRO A 133 14.32 2.69 -5.81
N ASP A 134 14.28 1.38 -6.12
CA ASP A 134 15.15 0.77 -7.13
C ASP A 134 14.91 1.33 -8.54
N ALA A 135 13.70 1.82 -8.82
CA ALA A 135 13.31 2.35 -10.13
C ALA A 135 12.46 3.63 -9.98
N PRO A 136 13.09 4.80 -9.68
CA PRO A 136 12.39 6.08 -9.52
C PRO A 136 11.53 6.48 -10.74
N ALA A 137 11.95 6.08 -11.94
CA ALA A 137 11.24 6.36 -13.18
C ALA A 137 9.81 5.78 -13.24
N GLN A 138 9.51 4.71 -12.52
CA GLN A 138 8.16 4.17 -12.46
C GLN A 138 7.19 5.11 -11.74
N PHE A 139 7.66 5.78 -10.68
CA PHE A 139 6.89 6.80 -9.97
C PHE A 139 6.63 8.01 -10.85
N THR A 140 7.64 8.51 -11.54
CA THR A 140 7.50 9.67 -12.43
C THR A 140 6.57 9.40 -13.59
N THR A 141 6.57 8.17 -14.14
CA THR A 141 5.63 7.73 -15.17
C THR A 141 4.19 7.82 -14.65
N ILE A 142 3.90 7.23 -13.48
CA ILE A 142 2.55 7.27 -12.90
C ILE A 142 2.10 8.70 -12.61
N LEU A 143 2.97 9.56 -12.07
CA LEU A 143 2.65 10.96 -11.80
C LEU A 143 2.38 11.75 -13.09
N THR A 144 3.10 11.47 -14.17
CA THR A 144 2.87 12.06 -15.49
C THR A 144 1.53 11.60 -16.09
N ASP A 145 1.20 10.33 -15.94
CA ASP A 145 -0.08 9.76 -16.38
C ASP A 145 -1.25 10.40 -15.59
N LEU A 146 -1.11 10.53 -14.28
CA LEU A 146 -2.10 11.22 -13.44
C LEU A 146 -2.32 12.68 -13.87
N TYR A 147 -1.24 13.40 -14.24
CA TYR A 147 -1.34 14.76 -14.75
C TYR A 147 -2.11 14.79 -16.08
N SER A 148 -1.81 13.88 -16.99
CA SER A 148 -2.48 13.76 -18.29
C SER A 148 -3.96 13.40 -18.12
N LEU A 149 -4.28 12.43 -17.24
CA LEU A 149 -5.65 12.05 -16.92
C LEU A 149 -6.45 13.18 -16.28
N ALA A 150 -5.86 13.91 -15.33
CA ALA A 150 -6.49 15.04 -14.67
C ALA A 150 -6.84 16.19 -15.65
N SER A 151 -6.03 16.34 -16.72
CA SER A 151 -6.25 17.33 -17.80
C SER A 151 -7.28 16.88 -18.82
N SER A 152 -7.60 15.59 -18.89
CA SER A 152 -8.43 15.01 -19.94
C SER A 152 -9.92 15.30 -19.74
N SER A 153 -10.69 15.19 -20.82
CA SER A 153 -12.16 15.22 -20.81
C SER A 153 -12.79 13.82 -20.81
N ASP A 154 -12.03 12.77 -20.48
CA ASP A 154 -12.50 11.39 -20.49
C ASP A 154 -13.66 11.22 -19.48
N TYR A 155 -14.77 10.62 -19.90
CA TYR A 155 -15.96 10.41 -19.06
C TYR A 155 -15.73 9.36 -17.94
N ILE A 156 -14.77 8.45 -18.12
CA ILE A 156 -14.36 7.47 -17.08
C ILE A 156 -13.10 7.91 -16.32
N ARG A 157 -12.76 9.17 -16.38
CA ARG A 157 -11.54 9.75 -15.81
C ARG A 157 -11.32 9.39 -14.35
N ASP A 158 -12.34 9.46 -13.50
CA ASP A 158 -12.23 9.08 -12.09
C ASP A 158 -11.82 7.61 -11.90
N MET A 159 -12.31 6.70 -12.77
CA MET A 159 -11.93 5.28 -12.74
C MET A 159 -10.47 5.08 -13.16
N ARG A 160 -10.01 5.78 -14.20
CA ARG A 160 -8.60 5.71 -14.64
C ARG A 160 -7.65 6.33 -13.62
N ILE A 161 -8.04 7.41 -12.96
CA ILE A 161 -7.31 8.00 -11.84
C ILE A 161 -7.21 7.00 -10.69
N ASN A 162 -8.31 6.32 -10.34
CA ASN A 162 -8.30 5.27 -9.32
C ASN A 162 -7.35 4.11 -9.68
N GLU A 163 -7.32 3.68 -10.93
CA GLU A 163 -6.38 2.65 -11.42
C GLU A 163 -4.93 3.11 -11.24
N SER A 164 -4.57 4.30 -11.71
CA SER A 164 -3.22 4.85 -11.57
C SER A 164 -2.80 5.04 -10.11
N LEU A 165 -3.70 5.54 -9.25
CA LEU A 165 -3.44 5.68 -7.82
C LEU A 165 -3.31 4.31 -7.11
N SER A 166 -4.07 3.30 -7.54
CA SER A 166 -3.90 1.92 -7.05
C SER A 166 -2.55 1.35 -7.42
N SER A 167 -2.10 1.59 -8.66
CA SER A 167 -0.76 1.20 -9.13
C SER A 167 0.34 1.92 -8.34
N LEU A 168 0.16 3.22 -8.05
CA LEU A 168 1.08 3.99 -7.21
C LEU A 168 1.18 3.39 -5.80
N LEU A 169 0.05 3.06 -5.17
CA LEU A 169 0.05 2.43 -3.84
C LEU A 169 0.74 1.07 -3.83
N THR A 170 0.51 0.25 -4.86
CA THR A 170 1.19 -1.05 -5.02
C THR A 170 2.70 -0.83 -5.09
N LEU A 171 3.15 0.08 -5.94
CA LEU A 171 4.56 0.40 -6.10
C LEU A 171 5.17 0.95 -4.80
N LEU A 172 4.47 1.84 -4.07
CA LEU A 172 4.88 2.33 -2.75
C LEU A 172 5.07 1.19 -1.75
N MET A 173 4.14 0.22 -1.73
CA MET A 173 4.22 -0.93 -0.83
C MET A 173 5.38 -1.87 -1.18
N GLU A 174 5.70 -2.04 -2.46
CA GLU A 174 6.80 -2.88 -2.94
C GLU A 174 8.17 -2.22 -2.69
N GLN A 175 8.32 -0.98 -3.13
CA GLN A 175 9.61 -0.27 -3.15
C GLN A 175 10.03 0.29 -1.80
N SER A 176 9.09 0.60 -0.90
CA SER A 176 9.41 1.10 0.44
C SER A 176 9.91 0.01 1.40
N TRP A 177 9.77 -1.24 1.03
CA TRP A 177 10.22 -2.38 1.82
C TRP A 177 11.67 -2.73 1.50
N HIS A 178 12.61 -2.07 2.15
CA HIS A 178 14.04 -2.44 2.15
C HIS A 178 14.45 -2.98 3.52
N PRO A 179 14.33 -4.27 3.77
CA PRO A 179 14.99 -4.87 4.93
C PRO A 179 16.51 -4.86 4.69
N GLU A 180 17.19 -3.82 5.11
CA GLU A 180 18.62 -3.56 4.86
C GLU A 180 19.60 -4.50 5.56
N SER A 181 19.16 -5.58 6.19
CA SER A 181 20.09 -6.53 6.79
C SER A 181 20.15 -7.84 6.00
N LYS A 182 21.36 -8.32 5.72
CA LYS A 182 21.62 -9.67 5.17
C LYS A 182 20.91 -10.78 5.97
N THR A 183 20.63 -10.55 7.25
CA THR A 183 19.83 -11.41 8.15
C THR A 183 18.35 -11.45 7.77
N VAL A 184 17.79 -10.37 7.24
CA VAL A 184 16.38 -10.30 6.85
C VAL A 184 16.14 -11.00 5.52
N SER A 185 17.11 -10.98 4.60
CA SER A 185 17.02 -11.72 3.33
C SER A 185 16.91 -13.22 3.54
N ARG A 186 17.72 -13.79 4.46
CA ARG A 186 17.64 -15.21 4.84
C ARG A 186 16.31 -15.55 5.53
N LYS A 187 15.89 -14.73 6.47
CA LYS A 187 14.60 -14.89 7.18
C LYS A 187 13.38 -14.74 6.27
N ARG A 188 13.48 -13.96 5.19
CA ARG A 188 12.42 -13.82 4.19
C ARG A 188 12.30 -15.08 3.33
N LEU A 189 13.40 -15.72 2.96
CA LEU A 189 13.39 -17.02 2.27
C LEU A 189 12.77 -18.09 3.16
N GLU A 190 13.16 -18.16 4.43
CA GLU A 190 12.58 -19.07 5.43
C GLU A 190 11.06 -18.84 5.58
N LEU A 191 10.60 -17.60 5.53
CA LEU A 191 9.17 -17.27 5.64
C LEU A 191 8.37 -17.67 4.38
N VAL A 192 8.95 -17.57 3.20
CA VAL A 192 8.36 -18.08 1.95
C VAL A 192 8.24 -19.61 2.01
N GLU A 193 9.25 -20.30 2.52
CA GLU A 193 9.21 -21.76 2.72
C GLU A 193 8.12 -22.17 3.73
N VAL A 194 8.00 -21.42 4.84
CA VAL A 194 6.90 -21.61 5.80
C VAL A 194 5.54 -21.44 5.11
N LYS A 195 5.37 -20.40 4.31
CA LYS A 195 4.13 -20.18 3.58
C LYS A 195 3.83 -21.32 2.60
N ASN A 196 4.81 -21.73 1.80
CA ASN A 196 4.66 -22.85 0.86
C ASN A 196 4.28 -24.14 1.59
N TYR A 197 4.90 -24.42 2.72
CA TYR A 197 4.53 -25.55 3.55
C TYR A 197 3.08 -25.49 4.03
N LEU A 198 2.60 -24.32 4.47
CA LEU A 198 1.21 -24.14 4.86
C LEU A 198 0.26 -24.33 3.66
N ASP A 199 0.66 -23.92 2.47
CA ASP A 199 -0.10 -24.05 1.23
C ASP A 199 -0.23 -25.52 0.79
N GLU A 200 0.80 -26.30 1.00
CA GLU A 200 0.84 -27.73 0.65
C GLU A 200 0.14 -28.61 1.70
N HIS A 201 0.27 -28.26 2.99
CA HIS A 201 -0.21 -29.05 4.12
C HIS A 201 -1.46 -28.46 4.81
N TYR A 202 -2.22 -27.59 4.13
CA TYR A 202 -3.34 -26.87 4.73
C TYR A 202 -4.41 -27.78 5.34
N ALA A 203 -4.60 -28.99 4.80
CA ALA A 203 -5.57 -29.96 5.29
C ALA A 203 -5.11 -30.70 6.55
N GLU A 204 -3.83 -30.63 6.89
CA GLU A 204 -3.24 -31.31 8.03
C GLU A 204 -3.39 -30.49 9.32
N LYS A 205 -3.14 -31.16 10.46
CA LYS A 205 -3.05 -30.46 11.74
C LYS A 205 -1.70 -29.74 11.83
N ILE A 206 -1.71 -28.42 11.70
CA ILE A 206 -0.51 -27.61 11.88
C ILE A 206 -0.38 -27.17 13.33
N VAL A 207 0.74 -27.55 13.97
CA VAL A 207 1.12 -27.13 15.31
C VAL A 207 2.21 -26.08 15.20
N LEU A 208 1.99 -24.90 15.79
CA LEU A 208 2.89 -23.75 15.66
C LEU A 208 4.28 -24.01 16.23
N ASP A 209 4.37 -24.82 17.30
CA ASP A 209 5.66 -25.19 17.91
C ASP A 209 6.48 -26.08 16.97
N GLU A 210 5.87 -27.09 16.37
CA GLU A 210 6.50 -27.99 15.38
C GLU A 210 6.94 -27.24 14.12
N LEU A 211 6.10 -26.31 13.66
CA LEU A 211 6.42 -25.44 12.52
C LEU A 211 7.63 -24.54 12.82
N ALA A 212 7.67 -23.95 14.00
CA ALA A 212 8.77 -23.11 14.45
C ALA A 212 10.09 -23.91 14.58
N GLU A 213 10.02 -25.11 15.12
CA GLU A 213 11.15 -26.03 15.24
C GLU A 213 11.66 -26.48 13.87
N LYS A 214 10.77 -26.86 12.96
CA LYS A 214 11.10 -27.30 11.59
C LYS A 214 11.94 -26.27 10.83
N TYR A 215 11.64 -24.98 11.00
CA TYR A 215 12.36 -23.89 10.31
C TYR A 215 13.37 -23.19 11.21
N TYR A 216 13.69 -23.73 12.39
CA TYR A 216 14.65 -23.14 13.34
C TYR A 216 14.35 -21.67 13.69
N ILE A 217 13.06 -21.33 13.79
CA ILE A 217 12.58 -19.96 14.08
C ILE A 217 11.90 -19.95 15.44
N ASN A 218 12.15 -18.93 16.25
CA ASN A 218 11.40 -18.74 17.49
C ASN A 218 9.89 -18.53 17.18
N LYS A 219 9.01 -19.28 17.85
CA LYS A 219 7.55 -19.26 17.64
C LYS A 219 6.92 -17.86 17.69
N TYR A 220 7.31 -17.06 18.69
CA TYR A 220 6.78 -15.70 18.83
C TYR A 220 7.24 -14.81 17.69
N TYR A 221 8.51 -14.95 17.31
CA TYR A 221 9.06 -14.24 16.17
C TYR A 221 8.41 -14.66 14.85
N LEU A 222 8.23 -15.97 14.62
CA LEU A 222 7.53 -16.50 13.45
C LEU A 222 6.10 -15.93 13.33
N THR A 223 5.33 -15.95 14.43
CA THR A 223 3.97 -15.43 14.47
C THR A 223 3.92 -13.94 14.15
N LYS A 224 4.86 -13.17 14.71
CA LYS A 224 4.98 -11.73 14.48
C LYS A 224 5.32 -11.43 13.03
N ILE A 225 6.42 -11.99 12.52
CA ILE A 225 6.92 -11.67 11.17
C ILE A 225 5.98 -12.19 10.08
N PHE A 226 5.31 -13.33 10.28
CA PHE A 226 4.30 -13.83 9.35
C PHE A 226 3.13 -12.85 9.23
N LYS A 227 2.64 -12.34 10.37
CA LYS A 227 1.57 -11.35 10.40
C LYS A 227 2.01 -10.03 9.74
N GLU A 228 3.21 -9.57 10.00
CA GLU A 228 3.79 -8.35 9.40
C GLU A 228 3.92 -8.49 7.88
N THR A 229 4.39 -9.64 7.41
CA THR A 229 4.64 -9.89 5.97
C THR A 229 3.35 -10.16 5.20
N TYR A 230 2.50 -11.07 5.69
CA TYR A 230 1.31 -11.52 4.97
C TYR A 230 0.00 -10.87 5.43
N GLY A 231 0.05 -9.96 6.40
CA GLY A 231 -1.11 -9.19 6.88
C GLY A 231 -2.10 -9.99 7.72
N SER A 232 -1.84 -11.28 8.00
CA SER A 232 -2.70 -12.14 8.81
C SER A 232 -1.88 -13.11 9.66
N THR A 233 -2.47 -13.59 10.76
CA THR A 233 -1.84 -14.65 11.55
C THR A 233 -1.82 -15.96 10.77
N ILE A 234 -0.87 -16.87 11.08
CA ILE A 234 -0.80 -18.21 10.48
C ILE A 234 -2.14 -18.95 10.59
N SER A 235 -2.80 -18.89 11.75
CA SER A 235 -4.11 -19.51 11.94
C SER A 235 -5.21 -18.94 11.03
N ASN A 236 -5.28 -17.62 10.89
CA ASN A 236 -6.25 -16.97 10.00
C ASN A 236 -5.92 -17.25 8.54
N TYR A 237 -4.66 -17.30 8.18
CA TYR A 237 -4.19 -17.69 6.85
C TYR A 237 -4.67 -19.10 6.48
N LEU A 238 -4.44 -20.09 7.37
CA LEU A 238 -4.91 -21.48 7.19
C LEU A 238 -6.44 -21.56 7.07
N ILE A 239 -7.16 -20.83 7.93
CA ILE A 239 -8.64 -20.80 7.85
C ILE A 239 -9.07 -20.27 6.48
N ALA A 240 -8.53 -19.14 6.02
CA ALA A 240 -8.89 -18.55 4.72
C ALA A 240 -8.60 -19.52 3.57
N MET A 241 -7.46 -20.20 3.60
CA MET A 241 -7.09 -21.21 2.58
C MET A 241 -8.04 -22.40 2.59
N ARG A 242 -8.34 -22.97 3.75
CA ARG A 242 -9.27 -24.09 3.91
C ARG A 242 -10.68 -23.73 3.39
N ILE A 243 -11.16 -22.54 3.71
CA ILE A 243 -12.44 -22.04 3.20
C ILE A 243 -12.40 -21.86 1.67
N THR A 244 -11.31 -21.36 1.11
CA THR A 244 -11.15 -21.24 -0.35
C THR A 244 -11.22 -22.62 -1.02
N LYS A 245 -10.54 -23.63 -0.46
CA LYS A 245 -10.62 -25.01 -0.95
C LYS A 245 -12.00 -25.62 -0.77
N ALA A 246 -12.67 -25.37 0.37
CA ALA A 246 -14.04 -25.80 0.60
C ALA A 246 -15.01 -25.21 -0.42
N LYS A 247 -14.85 -23.95 -0.81
CA LYS A 247 -15.66 -23.33 -1.88
C LYS A 247 -15.52 -24.04 -3.21
N GLN A 248 -14.30 -24.47 -3.56
CA GLN A 248 -14.03 -25.25 -4.77
C GLN A 248 -14.78 -26.59 -4.71
N LEU A 249 -14.66 -27.33 -3.59
CA LEU A 249 -15.35 -28.60 -3.41
C LEU A 249 -16.88 -28.45 -3.39
N LEU A 250 -17.42 -27.43 -2.74
CA LEU A 250 -18.85 -27.14 -2.71
C LEU A 250 -19.43 -26.89 -4.11
N ARG A 251 -18.65 -26.28 -5.01
CA ARG A 251 -19.10 -25.93 -6.37
C ARG A 251 -18.93 -27.05 -7.39
N PHE A 252 -17.89 -27.85 -7.24
CA PHE A 252 -17.47 -28.76 -8.30
C PHE A 252 -17.58 -30.24 -7.95
N THR A 253 -18.12 -30.56 -6.75
CA THR A 253 -18.33 -31.95 -6.31
C THR A 253 -19.68 -32.13 -5.60
N ASP A 254 -20.13 -33.38 -5.54
CA ASP A 254 -21.33 -33.78 -4.79
C ASP A 254 -21.02 -34.19 -3.33
N MET A 255 -19.80 -33.94 -2.85
CA MET A 255 -19.42 -34.26 -1.48
C MET A 255 -20.34 -33.57 -0.48
N THR A 256 -20.66 -34.26 0.58
CA THR A 256 -21.44 -33.70 1.70
C THR A 256 -20.64 -32.61 2.40
N VAL A 257 -21.30 -31.72 3.14
CA VAL A 257 -20.67 -30.65 3.91
C VAL A 257 -19.66 -31.22 4.91
N ASP A 258 -19.94 -32.35 5.49
CA ASP A 258 -19.08 -33.03 6.50
C ASP A 258 -17.85 -33.65 5.86
N GLU A 259 -18.00 -34.27 4.68
CA GLU A 259 -16.86 -34.76 3.87
C GLU A 259 -15.94 -33.63 3.45
N ILE A 260 -16.52 -32.50 3.02
CA ILE A 260 -15.73 -31.31 2.66
C ILE A 260 -15.00 -30.74 3.86
N GLY A 261 -15.65 -30.61 5.00
CA GLY A 261 -15.01 -30.19 6.25
C GLY A 261 -13.79 -31.06 6.58
N SER A 262 -13.95 -32.36 6.49
CA SER A 262 -12.87 -33.34 6.71
C SER A 262 -11.75 -33.20 5.67
N ALA A 263 -12.09 -33.08 4.39
CA ALA A 263 -11.14 -32.97 3.28
C ALA A 263 -10.28 -31.69 3.36
N VAL A 264 -10.79 -30.62 3.97
CA VAL A 264 -10.04 -29.37 4.16
C VAL A 264 -9.39 -29.24 5.54
N GLY A 265 -9.37 -30.31 6.34
CA GLY A 265 -8.71 -30.34 7.66
C GLY A 265 -9.51 -29.65 8.76
N MET A 266 -10.86 -29.63 8.62
CA MET A 266 -11.81 -29.15 9.62
C MET A 266 -12.86 -30.24 9.89
N SER A 267 -12.44 -31.32 10.53
CA SER A 267 -13.27 -32.54 10.72
C SER A 267 -14.48 -32.35 11.63
N ASP A 268 -14.50 -31.33 12.49
CA ASP A 268 -15.71 -30.93 13.24
C ASP A 268 -16.62 -30.13 12.32
N ALA A 269 -17.73 -30.73 11.91
CA ALA A 269 -18.72 -30.14 11.01
C ALA A 269 -19.36 -28.83 11.53
N ASN A 270 -19.52 -28.71 12.85
CA ASN A 270 -20.04 -27.49 13.48
C ASN A 270 -19.01 -26.38 13.46
N TYR A 271 -17.74 -26.72 13.75
CA TYR A 271 -16.64 -25.78 13.67
C TYR A 271 -16.43 -25.32 12.22
N PHE A 272 -16.42 -26.24 11.26
CA PHE A 272 -16.32 -25.93 9.83
C PHE A 272 -17.42 -24.97 9.39
N SER A 273 -18.70 -25.31 9.64
CA SER A 273 -19.84 -24.49 9.23
C SER A 273 -19.80 -23.08 9.85
N ARG A 274 -19.40 -22.99 11.12
CA ARG A 274 -19.22 -21.70 11.81
C ARG A 274 -18.08 -20.87 11.22
N MET A 275 -16.95 -21.48 10.92
CA MET A 275 -15.80 -20.76 10.32
C MET A 275 -16.12 -20.34 8.88
N PHE A 276 -16.76 -21.21 8.10
CA PHE A 276 -17.21 -20.88 6.75
C PHE A 276 -18.15 -19.66 6.78
N ARG A 277 -19.16 -19.69 7.62
CA ARG A 277 -20.09 -18.56 7.76
C ARG A 277 -19.41 -17.28 8.26
N LYS A 278 -18.43 -17.39 9.14
CA LYS A 278 -17.64 -16.24 9.62
C LYS A 278 -16.86 -15.57 8.48
N VAL A 279 -16.35 -16.34 7.54
CA VAL A 279 -15.52 -15.83 6.42
C VAL A 279 -16.39 -15.38 5.25
N GLU A 280 -17.40 -16.18 4.86
CA GLU A 280 -18.20 -15.96 3.65
C GLU A 280 -19.56 -15.27 3.91
N GLY A 281 -19.95 -15.10 5.17
CA GLY A 281 -21.25 -14.48 5.55
C GLY A 281 -22.45 -15.42 5.50
N ILE A 282 -22.34 -16.54 4.79
CA ILE A 282 -23.42 -17.54 4.60
C ILE A 282 -22.92 -18.96 4.94
N SER A 283 -23.85 -19.90 5.16
CA SER A 283 -23.47 -21.28 5.46
C SER A 283 -22.95 -22.03 4.22
N PRO A 284 -22.18 -23.14 4.37
CA PRO A 284 -21.75 -23.96 3.26
C PRO A 284 -22.91 -24.46 2.37
N ARG A 285 -24.05 -24.84 2.97
CA ARG A 285 -25.23 -25.28 2.23
C ARG A 285 -25.90 -24.17 1.42
N GLU A 286 -25.96 -22.95 1.99
CA GLU A 286 -26.46 -21.77 1.29
C GLU A 286 -25.53 -21.41 0.15
N TYR A 287 -24.21 -21.45 0.38
CA TYR A 287 -23.20 -21.19 -0.65
C TYR A 287 -23.36 -22.13 -1.85
N ARG A 288 -23.50 -23.46 -1.61
CA ARG A 288 -23.70 -24.43 -2.69
C ARG A 288 -24.98 -24.16 -3.52
N LYS A 289 -26.04 -23.67 -2.89
CA LYS A 289 -27.31 -23.38 -3.59
C LYS A 289 -27.25 -22.16 -4.48
N GLN A 290 -26.26 -21.26 -4.25
CA GLN A 290 -26.10 -20.04 -5.05
C GLN A 290 -25.36 -20.28 -6.35
N TRP A 291 -24.66 -21.40 -6.48
CA TRP A 291 -23.84 -21.78 -7.61
C TRP A 291 -24.29 -23.08 -8.27
#